data_d1fa7ee2dbb108b5254b273d25ee9f6c
#
_entry.id   d1fa7ee2dbb108b5254b273d25ee9f6c
#
_cell.length_a   1.000
_cell.length_b   1.000
_cell.length_c   1.000
_cell.angle_alpha   90.00
_cell.angle_beta   90.00
_cell.angle_gamma   90.00
#
_symmetry.space_group_name_H-M   'P 1'
#
loop_
_entity.id
_entity.type
_entity.pdbx_description
1 polymer ?
#
loop_
_entity_poly.entity_id
_entity_poly.type
_entity_poly.pdbx_seq_one_letter_code
_entity_poly.pdbx_strand_id
1 'polypeptide(L)'
;MGRIPDLPCDIEQVVDLLGIEVIRDTGTQLHCRCPFCADRKAHLNVKIRDNVFRCNRCGKGGGILHLYAEFCDVSLHTAYEELCKVFGSESGEKPRECSPKRRVIETVELPIASAEVRDNTYSNLLSLLSLCPTHQASLRERGLTQDEIEQLGYRTTPTTRLKRIVTELLERGCVLDGVPGFYCQKETGQWTLDIRGSGIMIPDRNFDGQIEAIQVRLDRVYNQKFYNLTSVDKYYGTPARCCPHYVGVQEGDEAVCVTEGVMKADLAYHFALGSQYECGFAGLTGVPSYSQYERLLQELSELGVQRLNIMIDSDYQDNDKVRTARDRYIELGAESGFEVAPITWSRRQKGIDDLYKHLFRSK
;
A
#
# COMPACT_ATOMS: atom_id res chain seq x y z
N MET A 1 10.63 -26.39 -9.57
CA MET A 1 10.82 -25.70 -8.28
C MET A 1 11.71 -26.58 -7.43
N GLY A 2 12.98 -26.22 -7.27
CA GLY A 2 13.90 -26.96 -6.40
C GLY A 2 13.47 -26.79 -4.95
N ARG A 3 13.46 -27.90 -4.18
CA ARG A 3 13.29 -27.85 -2.72
C ARG A 3 14.38 -26.93 -2.16
N ILE A 4 14.00 -25.93 -1.37
CA ILE A 4 14.93 -25.17 -0.55
C ILE A 4 15.51 -26.19 0.44
N PRO A 5 16.84 -26.35 0.53
CA PRO A 5 17.44 -27.25 1.49
C PRO A 5 17.08 -26.82 2.92
N ASP A 6 16.90 -27.76 3.83
CA ASP A 6 16.66 -27.46 5.24
C ASP A 6 17.88 -26.72 5.80
N LEU A 7 17.65 -25.52 6.32
CA LEU A 7 18.66 -24.71 6.99
C LEU A 7 18.76 -25.13 8.45
N PRO A 8 19.98 -25.21 9.03
CA PRO A 8 20.19 -25.57 10.44
C PRO A 8 19.88 -24.42 11.41
N CYS A 9 19.25 -23.35 10.95
CA CYS A 9 18.93 -22.17 11.74
C CYS A 9 17.59 -21.55 11.34
N ASP A 10 17.01 -20.78 12.25
CA ASP A 10 15.85 -19.93 12.01
C ASP A 10 16.26 -18.46 11.78
N ILE A 11 15.28 -17.62 11.45
CA ILE A 11 15.55 -16.22 11.12
C ILE A 11 15.93 -15.39 12.36
N GLU A 12 15.46 -15.78 13.55
CA GLU A 12 15.80 -15.11 14.80
C GLU A 12 17.27 -15.29 15.12
N GLN A 13 17.79 -16.50 14.99
CA GLN A 13 19.23 -16.80 15.14
C GLN A 13 20.08 -16.02 14.15
N VAL A 14 19.60 -15.80 12.93
CA VAL A 14 20.33 -15.00 11.93
C VAL A 14 20.26 -13.50 12.23
N VAL A 15 19.16 -13.00 12.78
CA VAL A 15 19.06 -11.61 13.29
C VAL A 15 20.11 -11.37 14.38
N ASP A 16 20.23 -12.30 15.32
CA ASP A 16 21.22 -12.22 16.40
C ASP A 16 22.65 -12.34 15.86
N LEU A 17 22.91 -13.29 14.97
CA LEU A 17 24.21 -13.49 14.31
C LEU A 17 24.70 -12.22 13.61
N LEU A 18 23.80 -11.50 12.93
CA LEU A 18 24.08 -10.28 12.19
C LEU A 18 24.11 -9.02 13.07
N GLY A 19 23.80 -9.15 14.37
CA GLY A 19 23.75 -8.02 15.29
C GLY A 19 22.73 -6.97 14.90
N ILE A 20 21.60 -7.37 14.30
CA ILE A 20 20.52 -6.46 13.90
C ILE A 20 19.78 -5.99 15.15
N GLU A 21 19.72 -4.68 15.37
CA GLU A 21 19.14 -4.08 16.58
C GLU A 21 17.63 -4.34 16.66
N VAL A 22 17.21 -5.16 17.63
CA VAL A 22 15.82 -5.45 17.95
C VAL A 22 15.32 -4.37 18.91
N ILE A 23 14.28 -3.63 18.51
CA ILE A 23 13.66 -2.57 19.33
C ILE A 23 12.49 -3.11 20.15
N ARG A 24 11.76 -4.07 19.58
CA ARG A 24 10.61 -4.69 20.22
C ARG A 24 10.47 -6.14 19.78
N ASP A 25 10.27 -7.02 20.74
CA ASP A 25 9.93 -8.42 20.54
C ASP A 25 8.50 -8.67 21.06
N THR A 26 7.68 -9.38 20.26
CA THR A 26 6.32 -9.79 20.63
C THR A 26 6.18 -11.30 20.81
N GLY A 27 7.29 -12.06 20.77
CA GLY A 27 7.33 -13.53 20.80
C GLY A 27 6.94 -14.20 19.47
N THR A 28 6.30 -13.49 18.57
CA THR A 28 5.94 -13.98 17.21
C THR A 28 6.56 -13.13 16.10
N GLN A 29 6.97 -11.92 16.42
CA GLN A 29 7.52 -10.95 15.49
C GLN A 29 8.52 -10.03 16.18
N LEU A 30 9.69 -9.82 15.54
CA LEU A 30 10.66 -8.83 15.93
C LEU A 30 10.47 -7.55 15.12
N HIS A 31 10.51 -6.41 15.81
CA HIS A 31 10.57 -5.09 15.18
C HIS A 31 11.99 -4.57 15.34
N CYS A 32 12.72 -4.47 14.23
CA CYS A 32 14.14 -4.16 14.22
C CYS A 32 14.44 -2.86 13.48
N ARG A 33 15.55 -2.22 13.78
CA ARG A 33 16.10 -1.19 12.90
C ARG A 33 16.63 -1.83 11.62
N CYS A 34 16.18 -1.29 10.48
CA CYS A 34 16.59 -1.85 9.20
C CYS A 34 18.08 -1.55 8.91
N PRO A 35 18.92 -2.58 8.72
CA PRO A 35 20.34 -2.37 8.43
C PRO A 35 20.57 -1.87 7.00
N PHE A 36 19.58 -1.97 6.12
CA PHE A 36 19.67 -1.66 4.70
C PHE A 36 19.30 -0.22 4.35
N CYS A 37 18.59 0.47 5.23
CA CYS A 37 18.21 1.87 5.05
C CYS A 37 18.42 2.66 6.35
N ALA A 38 18.43 3.99 6.27
CA ALA A 38 18.63 4.85 7.44
C ALA A 38 17.39 4.87 8.35
N ASP A 39 16.91 3.69 8.74
CA ASP A 39 15.72 3.54 9.58
C ASP A 39 16.00 3.92 11.03
N ARG A 40 15.18 4.85 11.56
CA ARG A 40 15.24 5.26 12.98
C ARG A 40 14.01 4.77 13.78
N LYS A 41 13.00 4.16 13.12
CA LYS A 41 11.69 3.85 13.72
C LYS A 41 11.35 2.35 13.71
N ALA A 42 12.34 1.45 13.56
CA ALA A 42 12.15 -0.01 13.57
C ALA A 42 11.13 -0.52 12.54
N HIS A 43 11.28 -0.12 11.27
CA HIS A 43 10.40 -0.55 10.18
C HIS A 43 10.73 -1.93 9.62
N LEU A 44 11.83 -2.58 10.05
CA LEU A 44 12.13 -3.97 9.71
C LEU A 44 11.31 -4.90 10.61
N ASN A 45 10.38 -5.61 10.01
CA ASN A 45 9.56 -6.60 10.69
C ASN A 45 10.07 -8.00 10.31
N VAL A 46 10.35 -8.81 11.32
CA VAL A 46 10.78 -10.21 11.18
C VAL A 46 9.70 -11.09 11.77
N LYS A 47 9.07 -11.93 10.95
CA LYS A 47 8.10 -12.94 11.40
C LYS A 47 8.84 -14.24 11.71
N ILE A 48 8.97 -14.56 12.98
CA ILE A 48 9.76 -15.70 13.48
C ILE A 48 9.19 -17.03 12.91
N ARG A 49 7.87 -17.24 13.05
CA ARG A 49 7.21 -18.47 12.63
C ARG A 49 7.33 -18.78 11.13
N ASP A 50 7.31 -17.72 10.30
CA ASP A 50 7.32 -17.83 8.85
C ASP A 50 8.74 -17.78 8.28
N ASN A 51 9.76 -17.51 9.11
CA ASN A 51 11.15 -17.30 8.70
C ASN A 51 11.32 -16.26 7.60
N VAL A 52 10.59 -15.12 7.70
CA VAL A 52 10.64 -14.04 6.71
C VAL A 52 10.81 -12.69 7.38
N PHE A 53 11.46 -11.78 6.65
CA PHE A 53 11.58 -10.39 7.06
C PHE A 53 11.06 -9.43 5.99
N ARG A 54 10.69 -8.24 6.43
CA ARG A 54 10.34 -7.13 5.53
C ARG A 54 10.53 -5.79 6.22
N CYS A 55 11.20 -4.88 5.52
CA CYS A 55 11.24 -3.48 5.89
C CYS A 55 10.11 -2.71 5.22
N ASN A 56 9.21 -2.12 6.00
CA ASN A 56 8.10 -1.32 5.48
C ASN A 56 8.58 0.02 4.89
N ARG A 57 9.80 0.47 5.23
CA ARG A 57 10.39 1.69 4.71
C ARG A 57 11.05 1.49 3.34
N CYS A 58 12.03 0.58 3.22
CA CYS A 58 12.78 0.38 1.98
C CYS A 58 12.25 -0.76 1.10
N GLY A 59 11.23 -1.49 1.56
CA GLY A 59 10.61 -2.58 0.82
C GLY A 59 11.44 -3.86 0.73
N LYS A 60 12.70 -3.88 1.23
CA LYS A 60 13.52 -5.09 1.25
C LYS A 60 12.85 -6.16 2.11
N GLY A 61 12.88 -7.39 1.63
CA GLY A 61 12.28 -8.53 2.31
C GLY A 61 12.64 -9.85 1.66
N GLY A 62 12.42 -10.94 2.39
CA GLY A 62 12.71 -12.29 1.94
C GLY A 62 12.77 -13.27 3.10
N GLY A 63 13.33 -14.45 2.86
CA GLY A 63 13.60 -15.47 3.88
C GLY A 63 15.00 -15.34 4.48
N ILE A 64 15.38 -16.33 5.28
CA ILE A 64 16.67 -16.42 6.00
C ILE A 64 17.86 -16.13 5.10
N LEU A 65 17.98 -16.86 3.98
CA LEU A 65 19.10 -16.69 3.05
C LEU A 65 19.19 -15.28 2.44
N HIS A 66 18.03 -14.66 2.17
CA HIS A 66 18.00 -13.30 1.64
C HIS A 66 18.47 -12.28 2.68
N LEU A 67 18.11 -12.47 3.96
CA LEU A 67 18.56 -11.60 5.03
C LEU A 67 20.08 -11.61 5.15
N TYR A 68 20.66 -12.81 5.20
CA TYR A 68 22.11 -12.99 5.31
C TYR A 68 22.86 -12.49 4.07
N ALA A 69 22.41 -12.91 2.88
CA ALA A 69 23.03 -12.56 1.61
C ALA A 69 23.05 -11.05 1.37
N GLU A 70 21.95 -10.37 1.62
CA GLU A 70 21.83 -8.91 1.50
C GLU A 70 22.66 -8.15 2.55
N PHE A 71 22.77 -8.71 3.77
CA PHE A 71 23.56 -8.09 4.84
C PHE A 71 25.07 -8.22 4.58
N CYS A 72 25.51 -9.40 4.17
CA CYS A 72 26.93 -9.69 3.95
C CYS A 72 27.40 -9.43 2.50
N ASP A 73 26.50 -9.01 1.59
CA ASP A 73 26.79 -8.77 0.16
C ASP A 73 27.38 -10.00 -0.53
N VAL A 74 26.74 -11.15 -0.33
CA VAL A 74 27.14 -12.45 -0.90
C VAL A 74 26.01 -13.07 -1.71
N SER A 75 26.32 -14.11 -2.49
CA SER A 75 25.29 -14.88 -3.21
C SER A 75 24.43 -15.70 -2.26
N LEU A 76 23.21 -16.07 -2.66
CA LEU A 76 22.37 -16.97 -1.88
C LEU A 76 23.03 -18.34 -1.63
N HIS A 77 23.84 -18.80 -2.56
CA HIS A 77 24.62 -20.05 -2.43
C HIS A 77 25.67 -19.91 -1.32
N THR A 78 26.46 -18.85 -1.37
CA THR A 78 27.45 -18.54 -0.34
C THR A 78 26.81 -18.34 1.04
N ALA A 79 25.67 -17.65 1.10
CA ALA A 79 24.90 -17.48 2.32
C ALA A 79 24.46 -18.82 2.92
N TYR A 80 24.00 -19.77 2.08
CA TYR A 80 23.66 -21.13 2.51
C TYR A 80 24.86 -21.86 3.08
N GLU A 81 26.00 -21.87 2.38
CA GLU A 81 27.21 -22.55 2.82
C GLU A 81 27.74 -21.98 4.15
N GLU A 82 27.75 -20.65 4.30
CA GLU A 82 28.23 -19.99 5.52
C GLU A 82 27.30 -20.24 6.70
N LEU A 83 25.98 -20.18 6.52
CA LEU A 83 25.02 -20.50 7.57
C LEU A 83 25.07 -21.97 7.99
N CYS A 84 25.25 -22.89 7.05
CA CYS A 84 25.46 -24.31 7.37
C CYS A 84 26.76 -24.55 8.15
N LYS A 85 27.83 -23.81 7.89
CA LYS A 85 29.08 -23.90 8.67
C LYS A 85 28.91 -23.34 10.08
N VAL A 86 28.23 -22.20 10.23
CA VAL A 86 28.03 -21.54 11.54
C VAL A 86 27.10 -22.35 12.45
N PHE A 87 26.00 -22.85 11.92
CA PHE A 87 24.95 -23.51 12.73
C PHE A 87 24.93 -25.04 12.59
N GLY A 88 25.61 -25.60 11.58
CA GLY A 88 25.58 -27.05 11.29
C GLY A 88 26.78 -27.83 11.82
N SER A 89 27.83 -27.19 12.35
CA SER A 89 29.02 -27.86 12.87
C SER A 89 29.16 -27.67 14.38
N GLU A 90 29.52 -28.74 15.10
CA GLU A 90 29.89 -28.70 16.53
C GLU A 90 31.19 -27.87 16.79
N SER A 91 31.86 -27.39 15.74
CA SER A 91 33.17 -26.77 15.81
C SER A 91 33.17 -25.26 16.03
N GLY A 92 32.01 -24.60 16.23
CA GLY A 92 31.94 -23.19 16.63
C GLY A 92 32.76 -22.22 15.79
N GLU A 93 32.83 -22.42 14.47
CA GLU A 93 33.51 -21.46 13.58
C GLU A 93 32.87 -20.09 13.72
N LYS A 94 33.70 -19.07 14.02
CA LYS A 94 33.22 -17.72 14.13
C LYS A 94 32.69 -17.23 12.77
N PRO A 95 31.51 -16.61 12.76
CA PRO A 95 30.98 -16.02 11.55
C PRO A 95 31.94 -14.99 10.98
N ARG A 96 31.94 -14.84 9.66
CA ARG A 96 32.65 -13.76 8.98
C ARG A 96 32.20 -12.44 9.59
N GLU A 97 33.13 -11.54 9.91
CA GLU A 97 32.79 -10.17 10.27
C GLU A 97 32.14 -9.49 9.04
N CYS A 98 30.83 -9.48 9.03
CA CYS A 98 30.04 -8.78 8.04
C CYS A 98 29.59 -7.45 8.61
N SER A 99 29.83 -6.39 7.89
CA SER A 99 29.14 -5.13 8.12
C SER A 99 28.23 -4.86 6.94
N PRO A 100 26.95 -4.49 7.17
CA PRO A 100 26.08 -4.16 6.07
C PRO A 100 26.71 -3.01 5.31
N LYS A 101 26.89 -3.18 4.01
CA LYS A 101 27.14 -2.03 3.15
C LYS A 101 25.88 -1.19 3.25
N ARG A 102 25.84 -0.26 4.22
CA ARG A 102 24.88 0.82 4.16
C ARG A 102 25.12 1.48 2.81
N ARG A 103 24.23 1.20 1.87
CA ARG A 103 24.01 2.18 0.82
C ARG A 103 23.53 3.41 1.57
N VAL A 104 24.43 4.31 1.88
CA VAL A 104 24.10 5.71 2.10
C VAL A 104 23.61 6.16 0.72
N ILE A 105 22.36 5.82 0.43
CA ILE A 105 21.64 6.53 -0.58
C ILE A 105 21.53 7.91 0.07
N GLU A 106 22.28 8.88 -0.44
CA GLU A 106 22.00 10.27 -0.11
C GLU A 106 20.59 10.53 -0.63
N THR A 107 19.61 10.20 0.21
CA THR A 107 18.22 10.46 -0.06
C THR A 107 17.99 11.93 0.28
N VAL A 108 17.92 12.76 -0.73
CA VAL A 108 17.27 14.06 -0.60
C VAL A 108 15.78 13.76 -0.76
N GLU A 109 15.08 13.58 0.34
CA GLU A 109 13.62 13.45 0.33
C GLU A 109 13.03 14.83 0.09
N LEU A 110 12.19 14.97 -0.91
CA LEU A 110 11.45 16.20 -1.18
C LEU A 110 10.17 16.26 -0.34
N PRO A 111 9.77 17.46 0.10
CA PRO A 111 8.45 17.64 0.70
C PRO A 111 7.37 17.26 -0.32
N ILE A 112 6.23 16.78 0.18
CA ILE A 112 5.09 16.43 -0.69
C ILE A 112 4.56 17.72 -1.34
N ALA A 113 4.39 17.70 -2.65
CA ALA A 113 3.81 18.78 -3.44
C ALA A 113 2.33 19.02 -3.05
N SER A 114 1.80 20.21 -3.38
CA SER A 114 0.38 20.53 -3.14
C SER A 114 -0.57 19.55 -3.86
N ALA A 115 -1.83 19.50 -3.43
CA ALA A 115 -2.84 18.66 -4.06
C ALA A 115 -3.01 18.99 -5.54
N GLU A 116 -3.02 20.28 -5.90
CA GLU A 116 -3.12 20.74 -7.29
C GLU A 116 -1.97 20.25 -8.17
N VAL A 117 -0.73 20.31 -7.67
CA VAL A 117 0.46 19.82 -8.41
C VAL A 117 0.39 18.31 -8.60
N ARG A 118 -0.02 17.58 -7.55
CA ARG A 118 -0.19 16.13 -7.62
C ARG A 118 -1.30 15.75 -8.59
N ASP A 119 -2.45 16.39 -8.49
CA ASP A 119 -3.58 16.16 -9.39
C ASP A 119 -3.22 16.41 -10.84
N ASN A 120 -2.62 17.59 -11.15
CA ASN A 120 -2.17 17.89 -12.50
C ASN A 120 -1.21 16.82 -13.04
N THR A 121 -0.22 16.42 -12.24
CA THR A 121 0.78 15.45 -12.67
C THR A 121 0.19 14.04 -12.84
N TYR A 122 -0.64 13.58 -11.88
CA TYR A 122 -1.27 12.27 -11.97
C TYR A 122 -2.35 12.19 -13.05
N SER A 123 -3.14 13.23 -13.25
CA SER A 123 -4.12 13.31 -14.34
C SER A 123 -3.44 13.24 -15.70
N ASN A 124 -2.34 13.97 -15.90
CA ASN A 124 -1.53 13.86 -17.10
C ASN A 124 -0.89 12.48 -17.25
N LEU A 125 -0.35 11.88 -16.17
CA LEU A 125 0.17 10.51 -16.21
C LEU A 125 -0.88 9.52 -16.67
N LEU A 126 -2.07 9.54 -16.06
CA LEU A 126 -3.15 8.62 -16.40
C LEU A 126 -3.67 8.83 -17.83
N SER A 127 -3.65 10.07 -18.34
CA SER A 127 -4.04 10.37 -19.73
C SER A 127 -3.11 9.74 -20.77
N LEU A 128 -1.85 9.51 -20.43
CA LEU A 128 -0.85 8.85 -21.27
C LEU A 128 -0.95 7.33 -21.28
N LEU A 129 -1.75 6.76 -20.40
CA LEU A 129 -1.87 5.33 -20.20
C LEU A 129 -3.22 4.81 -20.68
N SER A 130 -3.27 3.53 -21.00
CA SER A 130 -4.50 2.81 -21.34
C SER A 130 -4.74 1.68 -20.34
N LEU A 131 -5.98 1.22 -20.29
CA LEU A 131 -6.34 -0.01 -19.57
C LEU A 131 -6.21 -1.19 -20.52
N CYS A 132 -5.38 -2.19 -20.20
CA CYS A 132 -5.21 -3.35 -21.06
C CYS A 132 -6.46 -4.24 -21.06
N PRO A 133 -6.69 -5.05 -22.13
CA PRO A 133 -7.89 -5.89 -22.24
C PRO A 133 -8.10 -6.83 -21.05
N THR A 134 -7.05 -7.39 -20.49
CA THR A 134 -7.13 -8.29 -19.32
C THR A 134 -7.66 -7.56 -18.10
N HIS A 135 -7.19 -6.34 -17.82
CA HIS A 135 -7.67 -5.53 -16.70
C HIS A 135 -9.10 -5.06 -16.94
N GLN A 136 -9.44 -4.68 -18.16
CA GLN A 136 -10.80 -4.31 -18.54
C GLN A 136 -11.78 -5.48 -18.32
N ALA A 137 -11.40 -6.69 -18.74
CA ALA A 137 -12.19 -7.90 -18.51
C ALA A 137 -12.36 -8.16 -17.00
N SER A 138 -11.29 -8.05 -16.21
CA SER A 138 -11.33 -8.23 -14.75
C SER A 138 -12.25 -7.22 -14.04
N LEU A 139 -12.31 -5.97 -14.51
CA LEU A 139 -13.21 -4.96 -13.95
C LEU A 139 -14.68 -5.23 -14.34
N ARG A 140 -14.91 -5.71 -15.56
CA ARG A 140 -16.26 -6.16 -15.99
C ARG A 140 -16.74 -7.37 -15.20
N GLU A 141 -15.85 -8.34 -14.94
CA GLU A 141 -16.16 -9.49 -14.07
C GLU A 141 -16.53 -9.03 -12.64
N ARG A 142 -15.98 -7.91 -12.18
CA ARG A 142 -16.38 -7.28 -10.92
C ARG A 142 -17.73 -6.61 -10.96
N GLY A 143 -18.34 -6.44 -12.14
CA GLY A 143 -19.68 -5.90 -12.33
C GLY A 143 -19.72 -4.48 -12.88
N LEU A 144 -18.58 -3.86 -13.22
CA LEU A 144 -18.55 -2.53 -13.83
C LEU A 144 -18.92 -2.58 -15.31
N THR A 145 -19.69 -1.60 -15.76
CA THR A 145 -19.94 -1.32 -17.17
C THR A 145 -18.72 -0.65 -17.82
N GLN A 146 -18.73 -0.52 -19.15
CA GLN A 146 -17.67 0.17 -19.86
C GLN A 146 -17.58 1.66 -19.47
N ASP A 147 -18.75 2.32 -19.37
CA ASP A 147 -18.84 3.74 -19.03
C ASP A 147 -18.33 4.01 -17.61
N GLU A 148 -18.67 3.15 -16.65
CA GLU A 148 -18.17 3.23 -15.27
C GLU A 148 -16.65 3.05 -15.20
N ILE A 149 -16.08 2.12 -15.96
CA ILE A 149 -14.63 1.91 -16.05
C ILE A 149 -13.93 3.16 -16.62
N GLU A 150 -14.52 3.81 -17.60
CA GLU A 150 -13.99 5.05 -18.19
C GLU A 150 -14.06 6.21 -17.21
N GLN A 151 -15.17 6.38 -16.49
CA GLN A 151 -15.37 7.41 -15.46
C GLN A 151 -14.39 7.26 -14.28
N LEU A 152 -14.15 6.04 -13.82
CA LEU A 152 -13.19 5.75 -12.74
C LEU A 152 -11.74 6.13 -13.12
N GLY A 153 -11.43 6.11 -14.42
CA GLY A 153 -10.13 6.52 -14.91
C GLY A 153 -9.00 5.56 -14.56
N TYR A 154 -9.31 4.28 -14.27
CA TYR A 154 -8.32 3.25 -13.99
C TYR A 154 -7.43 2.97 -15.20
N ARG A 155 -6.14 2.72 -14.96
CA ARG A 155 -5.14 2.45 -16.00
C ARG A 155 -4.28 1.27 -15.66
N THR A 156 -3.68 0.66 -16.68
CA THR A 156 -2.64 -0.37 -16.47
C THR A 156 -1.31 0.30 -16.16
N THR A 157 -0.56 -0.22 -15.19
CA THR A 157 0.78 0.26 -14.86
C THR A 157 1.71 0.21 -16.06
N PRO A 158 2.49 1.26 -16.33
CA PRO A 158 3.50 1.25 -17.39
C PRO A 158 4.73 0.46 -16.93
N THR A 159 4.91 -0.77 -17.38
CA THR A 159 6.10 -1.57 -17.09
C THR A 159 7.25 -1.32 -18.06
N THR A 160 7.00 -0.60 -19.14
CA THR A 160 7.96 -0.22 -20.19
C THR A 160 7.80 1.23 -20.58
N ARG A 161 8.76 1.79 -21.31
CA ARG A 161 8.73 3.17 -21.85
C ARG A 161 8.63 4.28 -20.78
N LEU A 162 9.04 4.02 -19.54
CA LEU A 162 8.96 4.99 -18.44
C LEU A 162 9.66 6.32 -18.78
N LYS A 163 10.83 6.25 -19.43
CA LYS A 163 11.56 7.46 -19.87
C LYS A 163 10.70 8.33 -20.81
N ARG A 164 10.00 7.74 -21.79
CA ARG A 164 9.15 8.47 -22.73
C ARG A 164 7.97 9.12 -22.01
N ILE A 165 7.33 8.39 -21.10
CA ILE A 165 6.20 8.92 -20.30
C ILE A 165 6.65 10.13 -19.49
N VAL A 166 7.78 10.02 -18.80
CA VAL A 166 8.32 11.11 -17.99
C VAL A 166 8.72 12.31 -18.85
N THR A 167 9.34 12.09 -20.03
CA THR A 167 9.65 13.16 -20.96
C THR A 167 8.38 13.90 -21.39
N GLU A 168 7.34 13.19 -21.79
CA GLU A 168 6.04 13.74 -22.19
C GLU A 168 5.39 14.57 -21.06
N LEU A 169 5.47 14.08 -19.80
CA LEU A 169 4.97 14.83 -18.64
C LEU A 169 5.70 16.17 -18.47
N LEU A 170 7.02 16.15 -18.59
CA LEU A 170 7.84 17.39 -18.50
C LEU A 170 7.55 18.34 -19.66
N GLU A 171 7.36 17.85 -20.88
CA GLU A 171 6.97 18.65 -22.04
C GLU A 171 5.58 19.29 -21.89
N ARG A 172 4.67 18.63 -21.14
CA ARG A 172 3.37 19.20 -20.73
C ARG A 172 3.44 20.18 -19.57
N GLY A 173 4.64 20.44 -19.04
CA GLY A 173 4.85 21.36 -17.92
C GLY A 173 4.49 20.76 -16.55
N CYS A 174 4.37 19.42 -16.43
CA CYS A 174 4.13 18.79 -15.15
C CYS A 174 5.34 18.92 -14.23
N VAL A 175 5.08 19.19 -12.95
CA VAL A 175 6.10 19.21 -11.89
C VAL A 175 6.19 17.83 -11.29
N LEU A 176 7.39 17.26 -11.25
CA LEU A 176 7.62 15.92 -10.69
C LEU A 176 8.19 15.96 -9.27
N ASP A 177 8.77 17.11 -8.90
CA ASP A 177 9.30 17.37 -7.56
C ASP A 177 8.20 17.26 -6.51
N GLY A 178 8.40 16.43 -5.49
CA GLY A 178 7.44 16.25 -4.42
C GLY A 178 6.21 15.44 -4.78
N VAL A 179 6.14 14.85 -6.00
CA VAL A 179 5.04 13.96 -6.41
C VAL A 179 5.43 12.49 -6.13
N PRO A 180 4.73 11.79 -5.22
CA PRO A 180 5.07 10.40 -4.87
C PRO A 180 5.09 9.48 -6.09
N GLY A 181 6.09 8.59 -6.13
CA GLY A 181 6.33 7.68 -7.25
C GLY A 181 7.35 8.22 -8.25
N PHE A 182 7.56 9.51 -8.36
CA PHE A 182 8.61 10.08 -9.20
C PHE A 182 9.89 10.31 -8.41
N TYR A 183 11.03 10.10 -9.04
CA TYR A 183 12.36 10.32 -8.47
C TYR A 183 13.40 10.61 -9.54
N CYS A 184 14.52 11.20 -9.15
CA CYS A 184 15.64 11.45 -10.03
C CYS A 184 16.67 10.32 -9.95
N GLN A 185 17.16 9.84 -11.08
CA GLN A 185 18.29 8.91 -11.12
C GLN A 185 19.58 9.67 -10.85
N LYS A 186 20.28 9.34 -9.76
CA LYS A 186 21.48 10.08 -9.32
C LYS A 186 22.58 10.12 -10.39
N GLU A 187 22.75 9.01 -11.13
CA GLU A 187 23.80 8.85 -12.12
C GLU A 187 23.58 9.68 -13.39
N THR A 188 22.33 9.91 -13.75
CA THR A 188 21.96 10.55 -15.02
C THR A 188 21.30 11.92 -14.86
N GLY A 189 20.84 12.24 -13.63
CA GLY A 189 20.01 13.41 -13.38
C GLY A 189 18.61 13.35 -14.02
N GLN A 190 18.20 12.19 -14.55
CA GLN A 190 16.92 12.03 -15.25
C GLN A 190 15.82 11.57 -14.30
N TRP A 191 14.66 12.19 -14.44
CA TRP A 191 13.45 11.78 -13.74
C TRP A 191 12.93 10.43 -14.27
N THR A 192 12.36 9.65 -13.37
CA THR A 192 11.71 8.37 -13.69
C THR A 192 10.58 8.08 -12.71
N LEU A 193 9.81 7.01 -12.94
CA LEU A 193 8.69 6.55 -12.13
C LEU A 193 9.01 5.21 -11.49
N ASP A 194 8.73 5.03 -10.18
CA ASP A 194 8.92 3.78 -9.44
C ASP A 194 7.70 2.88 -9.59
N ILE A 195 7.73 1.95 -10.52
CA ILE A 195 6.70 0.94 -10.76
C ILE A 195 7.19 -0.44 -10.32
N ARG A 196 6.46 -1.06 -9.40
CA ARG A 196 6.86 -2.34 -8.76
C ARG A 196 6.29 -3.58 -9.43
N GLY A 197 5.63 -3.44 -10.58
CA GLY A 197 5.07 -4.56 -11.33
C GLY A 197 3.84 -4.20 -12.14
N SER A 198 3.31 -5.20 -12.84
CA SER A 198 2.06 -5.07 -13.59
C SER A 198 0.87 -5.04 -12.64
N GLY A 199 -0.10 -4.19 -12.93
CA GLY A 199 -1.30 -4.02 -12.13
C GLY A 199 -2.21 -2.90 -12.62
N ILE A 200 -3.25 -2.61 -11.85
CA ILE A 200 -4.20 -1.54 -12.10
C ILE A 200 -3.86 -0.33 -11.22
N MET A 201 -3.63 0.81 -11.83
CA MET A 201 -3.51 2.11 -11.17
C MET A 201 -4.90 2.65 -10.87
N ILE A 202 -5.14 2.99 -9.62
CA ILE A 202 -6.41 3.44 -9.06
C ILE A 202 -6.18 4.86 -8.52
N PRO A 203 -6.79 5.90 -9.10
CA PRO A 203 -6.71 7.25 -8.58
C PRO A 203 -7.36 7.34 -7.19
N ASP A 204 -6.64 7.90 -6.24
CA ASP A 204 -7.12 8.19 -4.90
C ASP A 204 -7.45 9.69 -4.84
N ARG A 205 -8.75 10.02 -4.68
CA ARG A 205 -9.28 11.37 -4.86
C ARG A 205 -9.72 11.96 -3.55
N ASN A 206 -9.36 13.23 -3.31
CA ASN A 206 -9.90 14.02 -2.22
C ASN A 206 -11.35 14.46 -2.50
N PHE A 207 -11.95 15.17 -1.56
CA PHE A 207 -13.33 15.66 -1.67
C PHE A 207 -13.55 16.58 -2.90
N ASP A 208 -12.56 17.39 -3.28
CA ASP A 208 -12.62 18.23 -4.47
C ASP A 208 -12.44 17.46 -5.79
N GLY A 209 -12.30 16.13 -5.73
CA GLY A 209 -12.07 15.26 -6.88
C GLY A 209 -10.63 15.23 -7.38
N GLN A 210 -9.71 15.95 -6.74
CA GLN A 210 -8.30 16.00 -7.11
C GLN A 210 -7.59 14.68 -6.74
N ILE A 211 -6.74 14.19 -7.62
CA ILE A 211 -5.95 12.97 -7.39
C ILE A 211 -4.76 13.29 -6.48
N GLU A 212 -4.88 12.92 -5.21
CA GLU A 212 -3.81 13.11 -4.22
C GLU A 212 -2.80 11.97 -4.18
N ALA A 213 -3.21 10.76 -4.56
CA ALA A 213 -2.36 9.58 -4.61
C ALA A 213 -2.81 8.62 -5.71
N ILE A 214 -1.96 7.65 -6.02
CA ILE A 214 -2.34 6.52 -6.87
C ILE A 214 -2.04 5.24 -6.10
N GLN A 215 -3.07 4.44 -5.89
CA GLN A 215 -2.94 3.08 -5.40
C GLN A 215 -2.78 2.12 -6.59
N VAL A 216 -1.91 1.13 -6.46
CA VAL A 216 -1.72 0.10 -7.48
C VAL A 216 -2.15 -1.25 -6.92
N ARG A 217 -3.10 -1.90 -7.61
CA ARG A 217 -3.48 -3.28 -7.36
C ARG A 217 -2.65 -4.19 -8.26
N LEU A 218 -1.74 -4.95 -7.68
CA LEU A 218 -0.83 -5.84 -8.41
C LEU A 218 -1.57 -7.07 -8.97
N ASP A 219 -1.17 -7.51 -10.18
CA ASP A 219 -1.66 -8.73 -10.82
C ASP A 219 -1.18 -9.98 -10.07
N ARG A 220 0.06 -9.95 -9.60
CA ARG A 220 0.67 -11.04 -8.82
C ARG A 220 0.94 -10.58 -7.41
N VAL A 221 0.37 -11.31 -6.46
CA VAL A 221 0.56 -11.06 -5.03
C VAL A 221 1.76 -11.87 -4.55
N TYR A 222 2.88 -11.19 -4.28
CA TYR A 222 4.04 -11.80 -3.60
C TYR A 222 3.94 -11.59 -2.09
N ASN A 223 3.89 -10.32 -1.66
CA ASN A 223 3.83 -9.93 -0.25
C ASN A 223 2.65 -9.01 0.05
N GLN A 224 2.17 -8.24 -0.92
CA GLN A 224 1.04 -7.34 -0.80
C GLN A 224 0.26 -7.29 -2.11
N LYS A 225 -1.04 -7.10 -1.99
CA LYS A 225 -1.96 -6.98 -3.13
C LYS A 225 -2.02 -5.55 -3.66
N PHE A 226 -1.89 -4.58 -2.76
CA PHE A 226 -1.95 -3.15 -3.06
C PHE A 226 -0.71 -2.43 -2.53
N TYR A 227 -0.27 -1.39 -3.24
CA TYR A 227 0.68 -0.40 -2.73
C TYR A 227 0.33 0.98 -3.28
N ASN A 228 0.68 2.03 -2.54
CA ASN A 228 0.59 3.40 -3.05
C ASN A 228 1.87 3.77 -3.78
N LEU A 229 1.77 4.52 -4.89
CA LEU A 229 2.95 5.06 -5.55
C LEU A 229 3.77 5.83 -4.54
N THR A 230 5.06 5.51 -4.48
CA THR A 230 6.02 6.11 -3.57
C THR A 230 7.40 6.02 -4.16
N SER A 231 8.21 6.98 -3.91
CA SER A 231 9.63 7.02 -4.25
C SER A 231 10.49 7.27 -3.01
N VAL A 232 9.98 6.92 -1.83
CA VAL A 232 10.73 6.95 -0.57
C VAL A 232 12.06 6.21 -0.73
N ASP A 233 13.12 6.69 -0.11
CA ASP A 233 14.49 6.17 -0.21
C ASP A 233 15.12 6.26 -1.62
N LYS A 234 14.56 7.04 -2.53
CA LYS A 234 15.17 7.40 -3.82
C LYS A 234 15.75 8.81 -3.75
N TYR A 235 16.66 9.09 -4.69
CA TYR A 235 17.24 10.43 -4.82
C TYR A 235 16.19 11.40 -5.39
N TYR A 236 15.90 12.50 -4.69
CA TYR A 236 14.75 13.38 -4.94
C TYR A 236 13.41 12.62 -4.97
N GLY A 237 13.29 11.60 -4.12
CA GLY A 237 12.07 10.84 -3.96
C GLY A 237 11.14 11.45 -2.91
N THR A 238 9.87 11.02 -2.95
CA THR A 238 8.82 11.52 -2.07
C THR A 238 8.03 10.34 -1.50
N PRO A 239 7.79 10.28 -0.18
CA PRO A 239 6.97 9.24 0.42
C PRO A 239 5.52 9.35 -0.04
N ALA A 240 4.82 8.20 -0.13
CA ALA A 240 3.38 8.21 -0.36
C ALA A 240 2.66 8.92 0.79
N ARG A 241 1.65 9.70 0.44
CA ARG A 241 0.67 10.22 1.39
C ARG A 241 -0.64 9.46 1.20
N CYS A 242 -1.10 8.80 2.24
CA CYS A 242 -2.44 8.22 2.24
C CYS A 242 -3.43 9.33 2.60
N CYS A 243 -4.47 9.49 1.77
CA CYS A 243 -5.59 10.38 2.02
C CYS A 243 -6.88 9.55 2.08
N PRO A 244 -7.96 10.05 2.71
CA PRO A 244 -9.28 9.47 2.52
C PRO A 244 -9.68 9.62 1.05
N HIS A 245 -10.18 8.53 0.45
CA HIS A 245 -10.71 8.57 -0.90
C HIS A 245 -12.20 8.87 -0.87
N TYR A 246 -12.63 9.84 -1.64
CA TYR A 246 -14.04 10.21 -1.72
C TYR A 246 -14.64 9.89 -3.08
N VAL A 247 -15.83 9.32 -3.07
CA VAL A 247 -16.67 9.11 -4.26
C VAL A 247 -18.12 9.39 -3.93
N GLY A 248 -18.76 10.31 -4.69
CA GLY A 248 -20.15 10.67 -4.56
C GLY A 248 -20.51 11.44 -3.27
N VAL A 249 -19.55 11.82 -2.45
CA VAL A 249 -19.76 12.64 -1.25
C VAL A 249 -19.97 14.11 -1.66
N GLN A 250 -20.98 14.74 -1.10
CA GLN A 250 -21.32 16.14 -1.38
C GLN A 250 -21.42 16.95 -0.08
N GLU A 251 -21.22 18.26 -0.18
CA GLU A 251 -21.47 19.17 0.94
C GLU A 251 -22.94 19.11 1.35
N GLY A 252 -23.18 18.95 2.66
CA GLY A 252 -24.54 18.82 3.21
C GLY A 252 -25.10 17.40 3.21
N ASP A 253 -24.35 16.40 2.77
CA ASP A 253 -24.75 15.01 2.96
C ASP A 253 -24.98 14.69 4.44
N GLU A 254 -26.14 14.13 4.78
CA GLU A 254 -26.44 13.73 6.15
C GLU A 254 -25.57 12.57 6.62
N ALA A 255 -25.24 11.65 5.72
CA ALA A 255 -24.51 10.43 6.03
C ALA A 255 -23.47 10.08 4.95
N VAL A 256 -22.34 9.53 5.39
CA VAL A 256 -21.28 8.99 4.51
C VAL A 256 -20.97 7.56 4.89
N CYS A 257 -20.78 6.70 3.89
CA CYS A 257 -20.39 5.32 4.07
C CYS A 257 -18.85 5.20 4.09
N VAL A 258 -18.30 4.61 5.15
CA VAL A 258 -16.85 4.43 5.31
C VAL A 258 -16.48 2.96 5.09
N THR A 259 -15.58 2.68 4.15
CA THR A 259 -15.18 1.31 3.81
C THR A 259 -13.66 1.16 3.71
N GLU A 260 -13.22 -0.10 3.68
CA GLU A 260 -11.82 -0.45 3.46
C GLU A 260 -11.50 -0.50 1.96
N GLY A 261 -10.59 0.37 1.52
CA GLY A 261 -10.02 0.37 0.16
C GLY A 261 -10.74 1.28 -0.83
N VAL A 262 -9.92 1.98 -1.60
CA VAL A 262 -10.33 2.91 -2.67
C VAL A 262 -11.26 2.23 -3.67
N MET A 263 -10.82 1.12 -4.26
CA MET A 263 -11.62 0.38 -5.26
C MET A 263 -12.97 -0.10 -4.74
N LYS A 264 -13.09 -0.46 -3.45
CA LYS A 264 -14.37 -0.89 -2.88
C LYS A 264 -15.36 0.25 -2.75
N ALA A 265 -14.87 1.43 -2.35
CA ALA A 265 -15.67 2.64 -2.31
C ALA A 265 -16.22 2.96 -3.71
N ASP A 266 -15.35 2.99 -4.72
CA ASP A 266 -15.74 3.23 -6.10
C ASP A 266 -16.81 2.25 -6.60
N LEU A 267 -16.56 0.93 -6.43
CA LEU A 267 -17.50 -0.09 -6.89
C LEU A 267 -18.84 0.00 -6.15
N ALA A 268 -18.81 0.15 -4.82
CA ALA A 268 -20.03 0.22 -4.02
C ALA A 268 -20.87 1.43 -4.42
N TYR A 269 -20.24 2.59 -4.59
CA TYR A 269 -20.94 3.80 -5.04
C TYR A 269 -21.61 3.57 -6.41
N HIS A 270 -20.86 3.13 -7.41
CA HIS A 270 -21.40 2.90 -8.75
C HIS A 270 -22.51 1.84 -8.81
N PHE A 271 -22.44 0.82 -7.95
CA PHE A 271 -23.51 -0.20 -7.89
C PHE A 271 -24.77 0.31 -7.24
N ALA A 272 -24.66 1.25 -6.29
CA ALA A 272 -25.81 1.81 -5.56
C ALA A 272 -26.48 2.98 -6.28
N LEU A 273 -25.86 3.55 -7.31
CA LEU A 273 -26.40 4.70 -8.05
C LEU A 273 -27.83 4.46 -8.52
N GLY A 274 -28.72 5.41 -8.25
CA GLY A 274 -30.13 5.35 -8.57
C GLY A 274 -30.95 4.38 -7.73
N SER A 275 -30.40 3.78 -6.70
CA SER A 275 -31.08 2.93 -5.72
C SER A 275 -31.44 3.70 -4.44
N GLN A 276 -32.29 3.12 -3.59
CA GLN A 276 -32.56 3.67 -2.26
C GLN A 276 -31.35 3.61 -1.29
N TYR A 277 -30.28 2.96 -1.70
CA TYR A 277 -29.03 2.83 -0.93
C TYR A 277 -27.91 3.73 -1.48
N GLU A 278 -28.25 4.64 -2.39
CA GLU A 278 -27.30 5.62 -2.89
C GLU A 278 -26.82 6.51 -1.74
N CYS A 279 -25.50 6.57 -1.57
CA CYS A 279 -24.83 7.34 -0.52
C CYS A 279 -23.40 7.62 -0.97
N GLY A 280 -22.82 8.72 -0.54
CA GLY A 280 -21.38 8.98 -0.74
C GLY A 280 -20.52 8.01 0.07
N PHE A 281 -19.39 7.62 -0.50
CA PHE A 281 -18.43 6.71 0.12
C PHE A 281 -17.09 7.38 0.40
N ALA A 282 -16.49 7.04 1.55
CA ALA A 282 -15.11 7.31 1.87
C ALA A 282 -14.34 5.99 2.01
N GLY A 283 -13.30 5.81 1.19
CA GLY A 283 -12.42 4.64 1.18
C GLY A 283 -11.14 4.89 1.96
N LEU A 284 -10.78 4.00 2.90
CA LEU A 284 -9.50 4.03 3.62
C LEU A 284 -8.52 3.04 2.98
N THR A 285 -7.24 3.39 2.84
CA THR A 285 -6.23 2.54 2.15
C THR A 285 -5.74 1.37 2.99
N GLY A 286 -6.64 0.64 3.63
CA GLY A 286 -6.39 -0.53 4.48
C GLY A 286 -6.81 -0.31 5.94
N VAL A 287 -6.79 -1.40 6.72
CA VAL A 287 -7.17 -1.41 8.13
C VAL A 287 -6.03 -2.02 8.95
N PRO A 288 -5.56 -1.34 10.03
CA PRO A 288 -5.94 -0.03 10.52
C PRO A 288 -5.22 1.13 9.80
N SER A 289 -5.94 2.23 9.56
CA SER A 289 -5.41 3.49 9.00
C SER A 289 -5.90 4.66 9.84
N TYR A 290 -5.52 4.71 11.12
CA TYR A 290 -6.07 5.67 12.08
C TYR A 290 -5.82 7.13 11.69
N SER A 291 -4.62 7.49 11.27
CA SER A 291 -4.30 8.87 10.86
C SER A 291 -5.09 9.33 9.63
N GLN A 292 -5.40 8.40 8.71
CA GLN A 292 -6.24 8.66 7.56
C GLN A 292 -7.71 8.84 8.00
N TYR A 293 -8.15 8.03 8.97
CA TYR A 293 -9.50 8.12 9.52
C TYR A 293 -9.70 9.40 10.34
N GLU A 294 -8.73 9.81 11.15
CA GLU A 294 -8.77 11.08 11.87
C GLU A 294 -8.89 12.28 10.91
N ARG A 295 -8.13 12.27 9.81
CA ARG A 295 -8.26 13.27 8.74
C ARG A 295 -9.67 13.23 8.13
N LEU A 296 -10.20 12.04 7.84
CA LEU A 296 -11.56 11.86 7.32
C LEU A 296 -12.60 12.48 8.26
N LEU A 297 -12.52 12.22 9.56
CA LEU A 297 -13.46 12.77 10.54
C LEU A 297 -13.44 14.29 10.56
N GLN A 298 -12.26 14.89 10.51
CA GLN A 298 -12.13 16.35 10.42
C GLN A 298 -12.78 16.90 9.15
N GLU A 299 -12.43 16.35 7.97
CA GLU A 299 -12.95 16.80 6.68
C GLU A 299 -14.47 16.63 6.59
N LEU A 300 -15.04 15.50 7.06
CA LEU A 300 -16.48 15.27 7.05
C LEU A 300 -17.23 16.18 8.04
N SER A 301 -16.62 16.52 9.17
CA SER A 301 -17.18 17.51 10.12
C SER A 301 -17.26 18.91 9.47
N GLU A 302 -16.23 19.32 8.73
CA GLU A 302 -16.20 20.59 8.01
C GLU A 302 -17.27 20.64 6.89
N LEU A 303 -17.59 19.49 6.28
CA LEU A 303 -18.65 19.32 5.28
C LEU A 303 -20.06 19.24 5.87
N GLY A 304 -20.20 19.21 7.19
CA GLY A 304 -21.49 19.16 7.88
C GLY A 304 -22.14 17.78 7.95
N VAL A 305 -21.39 16.71 7.62
CA VAL A 305 -21.86 15.33 7.76
C VAL A 305 -22.15 15.00 9.23
N GLN A 306 -23.27 14.34 9.50
CA GLN A 306 -23.70 14.02 10.86
C GLN A 306 -23.57 12.54 11.20
N ARG A 307 -23.66 11.64 10.19
CA ARG A 307 -23.68 10.20 10.38
C ARG A 307 -22.61 9.49 9.57
N LEU A 308 -21.98 8.50 10.19
CA LEU A 308 -21.02 7.59 9.56
C LEU A 308 -21.59 6.16 9.54
N ASN A 309 -21.76 5.61 8.35
CA ASN A 309 -22.09 4.21 8.16
C ASN A 309 -20.78 3.42 8.01
N ILE A 310 -20.35 2.73 9.06
CA ILE A 310 -19.07 1.97 9.06
C ILE A 310 -19.29 0.62 8.38
N MET A 311 -18.73 0.45 7.19
CA MET A 311 -18.89 -0.71 6.30
C MET A 311 -17.54 -1.44 6.08
N ILE A 312 -16.95 -1.93 7.16
CA ILE A 312 -15.70 -2.72 7.12
C ILE A 312 -16.02 -4.16 6.73
N ASP A 313 -15.07 -4.81 6.03
CA ASP A 313 -15.20 -6.20 5.55
C ASP A 313 -15.73 -7.16 6.62
N SER A 314 -16.56 -8.10 6.19
CA SER A 314 -17.23 -9.06 7.11
C SER A 314 -16.26 -10.01 7.82
N ASP A 315 -14.99 -10.05 7.44
CA ASP A 315 -13.95 -10.87 8.08
C ASP A 315 -13.56 -10.38 9.49
N TYR A 316 -14.03 -9.19 9.94
CA TYR A 316 -13.94 -8.78 11.35
C TYR A 316 -14.53 -9.84 12.30
N GLN A 317 -15.42 -10.69 11.84
CA GLN A 317 -16.06 -11.73 12.63
C GLN A 317 -15.07 -12.85 13.02
N ASP A 318 -14.02 -13.07 12.21
CA ASP A 318 -13.02 -14.14 12.41
C ASP A 318 -11.59 -13.59 12.58
N ASN A 319 -11.38 -12.28 12.37
CA ASN A 319 -10.08 -11.63 12.44
C ASN A 319 -10.08 -10.54 13.53
N ASP A 320 -9.49 -10.85 14.68
CA ASP A 320 -9.43 -9.96 15.83
C ASP A 320 -8.78 -8.59 15.52
N LYS A 321 -7.81 -8.55 14.60
CA LYS A 321 -7.16 -7.27 14.21
C LYS A 321 -8.13 -6.37 13.46
N VAL A 322 -8.92 -6.93 12.55
CA VAL A 322 -9.92 -6.17 11.79
C VAL A 322 -11.05 -5.75 12.74
N ARG A 323 -11.46 -6.63 13.66
CA ARG A 323 -12.46 -6.31 14.69
C ARG A 323 -12.01 -5.15 15.58
N THR A 324 -10.81 -5.23 16.14
CA THR A 324 -10.25 -4.16 16.98
C THR A 324 -10.18 -2.83 16.22
N ALA A 325 -9.77 -2.85 14.97
CA ALA A 325 -9.69 -1.63 14.16
C ALA A 325 -11.09 -1.05 13.87
N ARG A 326 -12.06 -1.90 13.53
CA ARG A 326 -13.45 -1.51 13.32
C ARG A 326 -14.06 -0.88 14.57
N ASP A 327 -13.89 -1.52 15.72
CA ASP A 327 -14.41 -1.04 16.99
C ASP A 327 -13.77 0.32 17.33
N ARG A 328 -12.47 0.48 17.08
CA ARG A 328 -11.80 1.77 17.28
C ARG A 328 -12.28 2.86 16.31
N TYR A 329 -12.62 2.53 15.06
CA TYR A 329 -13.24 3.51 14.15
C TYR A 329 -14.62 3.97 14.65
N ILE A 330 -15.42 3.05 15.20
CA ILE A 330 -16.72 3.39 15.81
C ILE A 330 -16.52 4.34 17.00
N GLU A 331 -15.59 4.03 17.91
CA GLU A 331 -15.26 4.87 19.06
C GLU A 331 -14.79 6.27 18.63
N LEU A 332 -13.80 6.35 17.75
CA LEU A 332 -13.25 7.63 17.27
C LEU A 332 -14.31 8.49 16.57
N GLY A 333 -15.17 7.87 15.75
CA GLY A 333 -16.28 8.59 15.11
C GLY A 333 -17.25 9.18 16.13
N ALA A 334 -17.63 8.40 17.15
CA ALA A 334 -18.50 8.86 18.23
C ALA A 334 -17.82 9.93 19.10
N GLU A 335 -16.55 9.77 19.46
CA GLU A 335 -15.75 10.76 20.18
C GLU A 335 -15.64 12.10 19.41
N SER A 336 -15.66 12.04 18.07
CA SER A 336 -15.65 13.21 17.18
C SER A 336 -17.04 13.83 16.94
N GLY A 337 -18.09 13.32 17.59
CA GLY A 337 -19.44 13.89 17.57
C GLY A 337 -20.36 13.36 16.46
N PHE A 338 -19.96 12.34 15.70
CA PHE A 338 -20.80 11.73 14.69
C PHE A 338 -21.77 10.70 15.30
N GLU A 339 -22.96 10.58 14.69
CA GLU A 339 -23.78 9.38 14.84
C GLU A 339 -23.11 8.25 14.06
N VAL A 340 -22.73 7.15 14.72
CA VAL A 340 -22.02 6.05 14.08
C VAL A 340 -22.89 4.81 13.99
N ALA A 341 -23.18 4.37 12.78
CA ALA A 341 -23.95 3.17 12.48
C ALA A 341 -23.03 2.07 11.91
N PRO A 342 -22.65 1.04 12.68
CA PRO A 342 -21.94 -0.09 12.14
C PRO A 342 -22.87 -0.98 11.30
N ILE A 343 -22.64 -0.99 9.99
CA ILE A 343 -23.42 -1.80 9.05
C ILE A 343 -22.79 -3.20 8.95
N THR A 344 -23.62 -4.22 9.01
CA THR A 344 -23.20 -5.62 8.98
C THR A 344 -23.98 -6.40 7.93
N TRP A 345 -23.33 -7.40 7.34
CA TRP A 345 -23.92 -8.29 6.35
C TRP A 345 -23.44 -9.75 6.49
N SER A 346 -24.01 -10.61 5.66
CA SER A 346 -23.66 -12.02 5.65
C SER A 346 -22.19 -12.26 5.25
N ARG A 347 -21.52 -13.22 5.88
CA ARG A 347 -20.16 -13.66 5.56
C ARG A 347 -19.99 -14.19 4.12
N ARG A 348 -21.11 -14.44 3.41
CA ARG A 348 -21.06 -14.89 2.00
C ARG A 348 -20.45 -13.82 1.08
N GLN A 349 -20.63 -12.56 1.42
CA GLN A 349 -20.02 -11.41 0.76
C GLN A 349 -18.92 -10.86 1.67
N LYS A 350 -17.66 -10.85 1.17
CA LYS A 350 -16.54 -10.38 1.98
C LYS A 350 -16.62 -8.86 2.18
N GLY A 351 -16.63 -8.10 1.10
CA GLY A 351 -16.64 -6.64 1.09
C GLY A 351 -18.02 -6.07 0.73
N ILE A 352 -18.15 -4.78 0.92
CA ILE A 352 -19.36 -4.05 0.51
C ILE A 352 -19.57 -4.08 -1.01
N ASP A 353 -18.48 -4.07 -1.78
CA ASP A 353 -18.51 -4.23 -3.23
C ASP A 353 -19.11 -5.58 -3.65
N ASP A 354 -18.77 -6.68 -2.96
CA ASP A 354 -19.35 -8.00 -3.20
C ASP A 354 -20.85 -8.03 -2.86
N LEU A 355 -21.23 -7.40 -1.74
CA LEU A 355 -22.64 -7.29 -1.33
C LEU A 355 -23.44 -6.48 -2.36
N TYR A 356 -22.98 -5.31 -2.73
CA TYR A 356 -23.70 -4.43 -3.66
C TYR A 356 -23.73 -4.98 -5.08
N LYS A 357 -22.67 -5.66 -5.51
CA LYS A 357 -22.71 -6.45 -6.74
C LYS A 357 -23.83 -7.49 -6.71
N HIS A 358 -23.95 -8.23 -5.61
CA HIS A 358 -25.00 -9.24 -5.45
C HIS A 358 -26.40 -8.62 -5.48
N LEU A 359 -26.60 -7.48 -4.82
CA LEU A 359 -27.90 -6.82 -4.74
C LEU A 359 -28.32 -6.12 -6.04
N PHE A 360 -27.39 -5.51 -6.77
CA PHE A 360 -27.70 -4.58 -7.84
C PHE A 360 -27.23 -5.05 -9.24
N ARG A 361 -26.33 -6.02 -9.32
CA ARG A 361 -25.72 -6.48 -10.60
C ARG A 361 -25.94 -7.97 -10.88
N SER A 362 -26.53 -8.73 -9.95
CA SER A 362 -26.87 -10.15 -10.15
C SER A 362 -28.26 -10.26 -10.75
N LYS A 363 -28.40 -9.94 -12.03
CA LYS A 363 -29.60 -10.25 -12.84
C LYS A 363 -29.22 -11.13 -14.01
#